data_d24e99b9ace6de958a9b5ecbbbf78b9b
#
_entry.id   d24e99b9ace6de958a9b5ecbbbf78b9b
#
_cell.length_a   1.000
_cell.length_b   1.000
_cell.length_c   1.000
_cell.angle_alpha   90.00
_cell.angle_beta   90.00
_cell.angle_gamma   90.00
#
_symmetry.space_group_name_H-M   'P 1'
#
loop_
_entity.id
_entity.type
_entity.pdbx_description
1 polymer ?
#
loop_
_entity_poly.entity_id
_entity_poly.type
_entity_poly.pdbx_seq_one_letter_code
_entity_poly.pdbx_strand_id
1 'polypeptide(L)'
;STMVLFDAKHTDKGQISRNVVTEEQEECFERYMKMGAMCFLVISLEFEEFYRVPWIVFRDMKKIYGHKYMNREELAPYRVKYNNGVVKYLDGITLRERNEDESTEV
;
A
#
# COMPACT_ATOMS: atom_id res chain seq x y z
N SER A 1 -0.94 18.43 -11.35
CA SER A 1 -0.53 17.04 -11.27
C SER A 1 -0.83 16.51 -9.88
N THR A 2 -0.82 15.20 -9.76
CA THR A 2 -1.21 14.55 -8.52
C THR A 2 0.01 14.18 -7.70
N MET A 3 -0.02 14.53 -6.42
CA MET A 3 1.03 14.12 -5.51
C MET A 3 0.70 12.71 -5.02
N VAL A 4 1.66 11.83 -5.07
CA VAL A 4 1.46 10.44 -4.67
C VAL A 4 2.50 10.07 -3.62
N LEU A 5 2.04 9.41 -2.57
CA LEU A 5 2.93 8.89 -1.54
C LEU A 5 2.57 7.44 -1.30
N PHE A 6 3.53 6.55 -1.43
CA PHE A 6 3.24 5.14 -1.15
C PHE A 6 4.41 4.50 -0.44
N ASP A 7 4.13 3.39 0.20
CA ASP A 7 5.13 2.61 0.89
C ASP A 7 4.92 1.16 0.50
N ALA A 8 6.00 0.45 0.27
CA ALA A 8 5.92 -0.94 -0.16
C ALA A 8 6.15 -1.86 1.04
N LYS A 9 5.29 -2.85 1.17
CA LYS A 9 5.40 -3.82 2.26
C LYS A 9 5.29 -5.23 1.70
N HIS A 10 5.98 -6.14 2.32
CA HIS A 10 6.00 -7.53 1.87
C HIS A 10 5.83 -8.46 3.05
N THR A 11 5.17 -9.57 2.83
CA THR A 11 5.09 -10.60 3.85
C THR A 11 5.11 -11.96 3.16
N ASP A 12 5.67 -12.95 3.84
CA ASP A 12 5.68 -14.32 3.35
C ASP A 12 4.42 -15.06 3.74
N LYS A 13 3.51 -14.39 4.43
CA LYS A 13 2.29 -15.02 4.89
C LYS A 13 1.12 -14.63 4.01
N GLY A 14 0.01 -15.28 4.21
CA GLY A 14 -1.20 -15.01 3.44
C GLY A 14 -2.00 -13.85 3.98
N GLN A 15 -1.41 -13.04 4.82
CA GLN A 15 -2.09 -11.88 5.37
C GLN A 15 -1.04 -10.87 5.79
N ILE A 16 -1.46 -9.62 5.94
CA ILE A 16 -0.53 -8.58 6.34
C ILE A 16 -1.08 -7.88 7.57
N SER A 17 -0.20 -7.66 8.55
CA SER A 17 -0.59 -7.07 9.81
C SER A 17 -0.62 -5.55 9.72
N ARG A 18 -1.53 -4.93 10.46
CA ARG A 18 -1.63 -3.48 10.53
C ARG A 18 -0.34 -2.85 11.03
N ASN A 19 0.35 -3.55 11.92
CA ASN A 19 1.52 -2.96 12.55
C ASN A 19 2.78 -2.96 11.70
N VAL A 20 2.70 -3.37 10.44
CA VAL A 20 3.85 -3.20 9.55
C VAL A 20 4.07 -1.72 9.25
N VAL A 21 3.06 -0.88 9.47
CA VAL A 21 3.19 0.55 9.29
C VAL A 21 3.52 1.16 10.65
N THR A 22 4.65 1.85 10.73
CA THR A 22 5.09 2.44 11.99
C THR A 22 4.34 3.73 12.26
N GLU A 23 4.46 4.22 13.50
CA GLU A 23 3.82 5.48 13.84
C GLU A 23 4.35 6.62 12.98
N GLU A 24 5.63 6.61 12.70
CA GLU A 24 6.21 7.66 11.88
C GLU A 24 5.64 7.62 10.48
N GLN A 25 5.44 6.42 9.95
CA GLN A 25 4.87 6.28 8.63
C GLN A 25 3.42 6.71 8.62
N GLU A 26 2.68 6.41 9.68
CA GLU A 26 1.30 6.85 9.78
C GLU A 26 1.23 8.37 9.76
N GLU A 27 2.09 9.02 10.52
CA GLU A 27 2.09 10.47 10.57
C GLU A 27 2.42 11.06 9.22
N CYS A 28 3.32 10.43 8.51
CA CYS A 28 3.70 10.90 7.20
C CYS A 28 2.53 10.79 6.23
N PHE A 29 1.84 9.65 6.25
CA PHE A 29 0.66 9.46 5.40
C PHE A 29 -0.40 10.52 5.73
N GLU A 30 -0.66 10.74 7.02
CA GLU A 30 -1.70 11.69 7.41
C GLU A 30 -1.34 13.10 6.96
N ARG A 31 -0.08 13.47 7.11
CA ARG A 31 0.35 14.79 6.72
C ARG A 31 0.21 15.01 5.23
N TYR A 32 0.65 14.04 4.44
CA TYR A 32 0.58 14.19 2.99
C TYR A 32 -0.85 14.12 2.48
N MET A 33 -1.69 13.33 3.15
CA MET A 33 -3.07 13.26 2.76
C MET A 33 -3.77 14.60 2.94
N LYS A 34 -3.40 15.31 3.99
CA LYS A 34 -3.95 16.64 4.21
C LYS A 34 -3.53 17.62 3.12
N MET A 35 -2.42 17.33 2.46
CA MET A 35 -1.94 18.17 1.38
C MET A 35 -2.53 17.75 0.05
N GLY A 36 -3.44 16.80 0.04
CA GLY A 36 -4.09 16.39 -1.18
C GLY A 36 -3.41 15.23 -1.90
N ALA A 37 -2.44 14.61 -1.28
CA ALA A 37 -1.73 13.51 -1.91
C ALA A 37 -2.58 12.25 -1.93
N MET A 38 -2.37 11.43 -2.96
CA MET A 38 -2.93 10.11 -3.00
C MET A 38 -1.98 9.19 -2.23
N CYS A 39 -2.47 8.59 -1.16
CA CYS A 39 -1.62 7.78 -0.27
C CYS A 39 -2.08 6.34 -0.27
N PHE A 40 -1.15 5.41 -0.46
CA PHE A 40 -1.52 4.00 -0.46
C PHE A 40 -0.32 3.12 -0.13
N LEU A 41 -0.62 1.87 0.18
CA LEU A 41 0.42 0.88 0.38
C LEU A 41 0.42 -0.07 -0.80
N VAL A 42 1.61 -0.47 -1.20
CA VAL A 42 1.79 -1.49 -2.21
C VAL A 42 2.24 -2.72 -1.45
N ILE A 43 1.40 -3.73 -1.43
CA ILE A 43 1.62 -4.90 -0.58
C ILE A 43 1.85 -6.11 -1.45
N SER A 44 2.89 -6.90 -1.14
CA SER A 44 3.07 -8.15 -1.83
C SER A 44 2.97 -9.29 -0.83
N LEU A 45 2.21 -10.31 -1.20
CA LEU A 45 2.09 -11.51 -0.40
C LEU A 45 2.88 -12.60 -1.12
N GLU A 46 3.87 -13.15 -0.42
CA GLU A 46 4.63 -14.28 -0.94
C GLU A 46 5.24 -14.03 -2.32
N PHE A 47 5.46 -12.78 -2.66
CA PHE A 47 6.03 -12.39 -3.94
C PHE A 47 5.23 -12.82 -5.16
N GLU A 48 3.99 -13.23 -4.95
CA GLU A 48 3.15 -13.66 -6.07
C GLU A 48 1.93 -12.81 -6.25
N GLU A 49 1.46 -12.17 -5.21
CA GLU A 49 0.25 -11.38 -5.28
C GLU A 49 0.56 -9.97 -4.85
N PHE A 50 0.07 -9.03 -5.60
CA PHE A 50 0.35 -7.63 -5.35
C PHE A 50 -0.94 -6.84 -5.23
N TYR A 51 -0.96 -5.89 -4.29
CA TYR A 51 -2.16 -5.14 -3.97
C TYR A 51 -1.82 -3.67 -3.76
N ARG A 52 -2.75 -2.81 -4.14
CA ARG A 52 -2.60 -1.39 -3.88
C ARG A 52 -3.75 -1.00 -2.97
N VAL A 53 -3.46 -0.76 -1.70
CA VAL A 53 -4.47 -0.51 -0.69
C VAL A 53 -4.41 0.95 -0.28
N PRO A 54 -5.52 1.69 -0.43
CA PRO A 54 -5.52 3.09 0.02
C PRO A 54 -5.18 3.17 1.49
N TRP A 55 -4.45 4.21 1.86
CA TRP A 55 -4.05 4.35 3.25
C TRP A 55 -5.25 4.38 4.19
N ILE A 56 -6.34 5.04 3.79
CA ILE A 56 -7.48 5.13 4.70
C ILE A 56 -8.08 3.75 4.98
N VAL A 57 -8.03 2.84 4.03
CA VAL A 57 -8.54 1.49 4.25
C VAL A 57 -7.60 0.73 5.18
N PHE A 58 -6.31 0.84 4.93
CA PHE A 58 -5.34 0.15 5.78
C PHE A 58 -5.37 0.75 7.19
N ARG A 59 -5.46 2.07 7.26
CA ARG A 59 -5.53 2.75 8.55
C ARG A 59 -6.71 2.26 9.40
N ASP A 60 -7.86 2.13 8.76
CA ASP A 60 -9.09 1.84 9.47
C ASP A 60 -9.51 0.37 9.42
N MET A 61 -8.57 -0.53 9.13
CA MET A 61 -8.93 -1.93 8.95
C MET A 61 -9.60 -2.55 10.15
N LYS A 62 -9.24 -2.12 11.36
CA LYS A 62 -9.88 -2.66 12.54
C LYS A 62 -11.36 -2.30 12.55
N LYS A 63 -11.67 -1.08 12.15
CA LYS A 63 -13.04 -0.63 12.12
C LYS A 63 -13.79 -1.31 10.97
N ILE A 64 -13.14 -1.47 9.84
CA ILE A 64 -13.79 -2.03 8.66
C ILE A 64 -13.94 -3.54 8.75
N TYR A 65 -12.89 -4.22 9.16
CA TYR A 65 -12.88 -5.69 9.13
C TYR A 65 -12.95 -6.34 10.49
N GLY A 66 -12.79 -5.58 11.56
CA GLY A 66 -12.90 -6.12 12.90
C GLY A 66 -11.61 -6.67 13.48
N HIS A 67 -10.51 -6.59 12.76
CA HIS A 67 -9.23 -7.08 13.27
C HIS A 67 -8.11 -6.27 12.63
N LYS A 68 -6.90 -6.46 13.11
CA LYS A 68 -5.77 -5.64 12.69
C LYS A 68 -4.86 -6.36 11.70
N TYR A 69 -5.46 -7.01 10.73
CA TYR A 69 -4.73 -7.58 9.61
C TYR A 69 -5.70 -7.64 8.44
N MET A 70 -5.15 -7.80 7.24
CA MET A 70 -5.97 -8.02 6.05
C MET A 70 -5.54 -9.33 5.43
N ASN A 71 -6.50 -10.24 5.23
CA ASN A 71 -6.24 -11.51 4.61
C ASN A 71 -6.49 -11.39 3.10
N ARG A 72 -6.30 -12.50 2.37
CA ARG A 72 -6.43 -12.46 0.92
C ARG A 72 -7.80 -12.02 0.45
N GLU A 73 -8.82 -12.43 1.15
CA GLU A 73 -10.17 -12.05 0.74
C GLU A 73 -10.39 -10.56 0.90
N GLU A 74 -9.86 -10.01 1.98
CA GLU A 74 -10.03 -8.58 2.25
C GLU A 74 -9.16 -7.75 1.32
N LEU A 75 -8.04 -8.28 0.90
CA LEU A 75 -7.16 -7.59 -0.02
C LEU A 75 -7.62 -7.70 -1.47
N ALA A 76 -8.43 -8.70 -1.78
CA ALA A 76 -8.79 -9.00 -3.16
C ALA A 76 -9.29 -7.82 -3.98
N PRO A 77 -10.13 -6.93 -3.44
CA PRO A 77 -10.59 -5.79 -4.23
C PRO A 77 -9.46 -4.86 -4.66
N TYR A 78 -8.30 -4.98 -4.04
CA TYR A 78 -7.17 -4.09 -4.31
C TYR A 78 -6.08 -4.77 -5.11
N ARG A 79 -6.35 -5.95 -5.64
CA ARG A 79 -5.37 -6.72 -6.37
C ARG A 79 -4.96 -5.99 -7.64
N VAL A 80 -3.67 -6.02 -7.96
CA VAL A 80 -3.18 -5.43 -9.19
C VAL A 80 -2.56 -6.52 -10.03
N LYS A 81 -2.56 -6.32 -11.35
CA LYS A 81 -2.12 -7.35 -12.24
C LYS A 81 -0.62 -7.36 -12.42
N TYR A 82 -0.11 -8.55 -12.61
CA TYR A 82 1.29 -8.75 -12.92
C TYR A 82 1.31 -9.08 -14.42
N ASN A 83 1.97 -8.25 -15.19
CA ASN A 83 1.94 -8.42 -16.63
C ASN A 83 3.33 -8.25 -17.20
N ASN A 84 3.82 -9.30 -17.90
CA ASN A 84 5.13 -9.25 -18.54
C ASN A 84 6.26 -8.90 -17.60
N GLY A 85 6.20 -9.42 -16.39
CA GLY A 85 7.25 -9.17 -15.42
C GLY A 85 7.18 -7.80 -14.79
N VAL A 86 6.13 -7.05 -15.10
CA VAL A 86 5.96 -5.72 -14.53
C VAL A 86 4.68 -5.70 -13.73
N VAL A 87 4.77 -5.27 -12.49
CA VAL A 87 3.62 -5.19 -11.63
C VAL A 87 2.94 -3.86 -11.87
N LYS A 88 1.65 -3.90 -12.21
CA LYS A 88 0.94 -2.70 -12.58
C LYS A 88 0.15 -2.11 -11.43
N TYR A 89 0.80 -1.96 -10.30
CA TYR A 89 0.09 -1.40 -9.16
C TYR A 89 0.06 0.12 -9.19
N LEU A 90 0.65 0.71 -10.21
CA LEU A 90 0.54 2.15 -10.37
C LEU A 90 -0.21 2.50 -11.65
N ASP A 91 -1.20 1.67 -12.00
CA ASP A 91 -2.02 1.94 -13.15
C ASP A 91 -2.59 3.34 -13.07
N GLY A 92 -2.45 4.09 -14.14
CA GLY A 92 -2.98 5.44 -14.17
C GLY A 92 -2.10 6.46 -13.49
N ILE A 93 -0.96 6.04 -12.95
CA ILE A 93 -0.06 6.92 -12.26
C ILE A 93 1.32 6.77 -12.87
N THR A 94 1.97 7.87 -13.14
CA THR A 94 3.30 7.81 -13.68
C THR A 94 4.25 7.35 -12.59
N LEU A 95 4.97 6.29 -12.89
CA LEU A 95 5.87 5.79 -11.92
C LEU A 95 7.19 6.44 -12.13
N ARG A 96 7.68 7.20 -11.29
CA ARG A 96 8.89 7.77 -11.41
C ARG A 96 9.62 7.48 -10.34
N GLU A 97 9.98 7.08 -10.22
CA GLU A 97 10.59 6.74 -9.48
C GLU A 97 10.86 6.44 -8.61
N ARG A 98 10.54 6.13 -8.50
CA ARG A 98 10.69 5.71 -7.62
C ARG A 98 11.79 5.37 -7.25
N ASN A 99 12.33 5.66 -7.10
CA ASN A 99 13.42 5.40 -6.85
C ASN A 99 13.61 4.83 -5.85
N GLU A 100 13.58 4.42 -5.71
CA GLU A 100 13.68 3.83 -4.96
C GLU A 100 13.92 3.93 -3.80
N ASP A 101 14.46 4.05 -3.70
CA ASP A 101 14.87 4.07 -2.51
C ASP A 101 14.16 4.94 -1.73
N GLU A 102 14.03 5.91 -2.11
CA GLU A 102 13.46 6.82 -1.36
C GLU A 102 12.10 6.59 -1.22
N SER A 103 11.58 6.07 -2.11
CA SER A 103 10.21 5.96 -2.06
C SER A 103 9.73 5.04 -1.00
N THR A 104 10.54 4.22 -0.51
CA THR A 104 10.02 3.30 0.46
C THR A 104 9.95 3.89 1.79
N GLU A 105 10.49 5.05 1.93
CA GLU A 105 10.49 5.50 3.16
C GLU A 105 9.51 6.46 3.38
N VAL A 106 8.54 6.23 4.02
CA VAL A 106 7.49 7.17 4.31
C VAL A 106 7.78 7.86 5.60
#